data_5ded79c3cc71057f292bc2e480af248b
#
_entry.id   5ded79c3cc71057f292bc2e480af248b
#
_cell.length_a   1.000
_cell.length_b   1.000
_cell.length_c   1.000
_cell.angle_alpha   90.00
_cell.angle_beta   90.00
_cell.angle_gamma   90.00
#
_symmetry.space_group_name_H-M   'P 1'
#
loop_
_entity.id
_entity.type
_entity.pdbx_description
1 polymer ?
#
loop_
_entity_poly.entity_id
_entity_poly.type
_entity_poly.pdbx_seq_one_letter_code
_entity_poly.pdbx_strand_id
1 'polypeptide(L)'
;MQPATRSVSTTVPINFGAPSSSRNTTKVGEMPSALIAQKDKSAVTVRWTSHDDNGDGMMYAVLYRGVGEKNWRLLKDKISDEYLSFDSSQLPDGRYEVRVVASDAPDHVDADTLTGEHVSAAFLLDTTPPVPGPLTAALVPGAPVKLHVTFSAKDATSPIARAEYSVDAGPWQYLEPVGKVSDSLEERYDFTAEVPTAGAQPADSGEHVVAIRLYDRSDNVVSAKAVVR
;
A
#
# COMPACT_ATOMS: atom_id res chain seq x y z
N MET A 1 -32.30 -17.76 32.54
CA MET A 1 -31.68 -17.71 31.20
C MET A 1 -30.85 -16.47 31.16
N GLN A 2 -29.53 -16.58 31.14
CA GLN A 2 -28.64 -15.43 30.88
C GLN A 2 -28.50 -15.28 29.38
N PRO A 3 -28.51 -14.06 28.82
CA PRO A 3 -28.26 -13.85 27.41
C PRO A 3 -26.80 -14.21 27.10
N ALA A 4 -26.59 -15.03 26.07
CA ALA A 4 -25.27 -15.36 25.57
C ALA A 4 -24.59 -14.07 25.06
N THR A 5 -23.45 -13.74 25.65
CA THR A 5 -22.64 -12.58 25.24
C THR A 5 -21.80 -13.01 24.06
N ARG A 6 -22.18 -12.59 22.85
CA ARG A 6 -21.38 -12.80 21.64
C ARG A 6 -20.33 -11.69 21.52
N SER A 7 -19.07 -12.08 21.33
CA SER A 7 -17.99 -11.16 21.05
C SER A 7 -17.47 -11.35 19.62
N VAL A 8 -17.53 -10.31 18.81
CA VAL A 8 -16.85 -10.26 17.52
C VAL A 8 -15.52 -9.52 17.72
N SER A 9 -14.41 -10.20 17.54
CA SER A 9 -13.07 -9.61 17.61
C SER A 9 -12.56 -9.39 16.20
N THR A 10 -12.24 -8.15 15.85
CA THR A 10 -11.70 -7.78 14.54
C THR A 10 -10.23 -7.45 14.69
N THR A 11 -9.36 -8.28 14.12
CA THR A 11 -7.95 -7.90 13.90
C THR A 11 -7.82 -7.53 12.44
N VAL A 12 -7.49 -6.29 12.15
CA VAL A 12 -7.28 -5.81 10.76
C VAL A 12 -5.78 -5.70 10.51
N PRO A 13 -5.10 -6.72 10.00
CA PRO A 13 -3.82 -6.54 9.34
C PRO A 13 -4.09 -6.05 7.91
N ILE A 14 -3.76 -4.81 7.61
CA ILE A 14 -3.80 -4.29 6.24
C ILE A 14 -2.57 -4.82 5.52
N ASN A 15 -2.76 -5.66 4.51
CA ASN A 15 -1.69 -6.16 3.66
C ASN A 15 -1.84 -5.65 2.23
N PHE A 16 -0.80 -4.99 1.73
CA PHE A 16 -0.69 -4.53 0.35
C PHE A 16 0.29 -5.43 -0.43
N GLY A 17 -0.04 -5.88 -1.65
CA GLY A 17 0.84 -6.76 -2.43
C GLY A 17 0.61 -6.76 -3.95
N ALA A 18 1.66 -7.05 -4.73
CA ALA A 18 1.67 -7.01 -6.18
C ALA A 18 1.08 -8.26 -6.87
N PRO A 19 0.54 -8.17 -8.12
CA PRO A 19 -0.08 -9.29 -8.82
C PRO A 19 0.95 -10.30 -9.32
N SER A 20 0.68 -11.60 -9.13
CA SER A 20 1.40 -12.68 -9.77
C SER A 20 0.54 -13.37 -10.81
N SER A 21 1.07 -13.48 -12.04
CA SER A 21 0.52 -14.36 -13.06
C SER A 21 0.93 -15.80 -12.79
N SER A 22 0.04 -16.66 -12.34
CA SER A 22 0.30 -18.10 -12.28
C SER A 22 -0.45 -18.85 -13.37
N ARG A 23 0.30 -19.56 -14.23
CA ARG A 23 -0.23 -20.59 -15.12
C ARG A 23 -0.49 -21.84 -14.29
N ASN A 24 -1.74 -22.29 -14.27
CA ASN A 24 -2.13 -23.59 -13.72
C ASN A 24 -1.57 -24.72 -14.58
N THR A 25 -0.72 -25.56 -13.98
CA THR A 25 -0.49 -26.92 -14.45
C THR A 25 -0.87 -27.87 -13.32
N THR A 26 -1.95 -28.59 -13.53
CA THR A 26 -2.47 -29.60 -12.62
C THR A 26 -1.54 -30.81 -12.61
N LYS A 27 -0.89 -31.11 -11.49
CA LYS A 27 -0.33 -32.43 -11.15
C LYS A 27 -1.01 -32.98 -9.92
N VAL A 28 -1.44 -34.24 -10.06
CA VAL A 28 -2.10 -35.02 -9.02
C VAL A 28 -1.08 -35.39 -7.95
N GLY A 29 -1.37 -35.05 -6.68
CA GLY A 29 -0.71 -35.68 -5.53
C GLY A 29 0.07 -34.79 -4.57
N GLU A 30 -0.11 -33.46 -4.57
CA GLU A 30 0.49 -32.61 -3.52
C GLU A 30 -0.54 -32.13 -2.52
N MET A 31 -0.20 -32.27 -1.23
CA MET A 31 -0.94 -31.66 -0.13
C MET A 31 -1.17 -30.17 -0.41
N PRO A 32 -2.33 -29.60 -0.04
CA PRO A 32 -2.55 -28.18 -0.25
C PRO A 32 -1.47 -27.39 0.47
N SER A 33 -0.58 -26.79 -0.29
CA SER A 33 0.36 -25.78 0.21
C SER A 33 -0.46 -24.74 0.98
N ALA A 34 -0.08 -24.46 2.22
CA ALA A 34 -0.64 -23.36 2.97
C ALA A 34 -0.68 -22.13 2.07
N LEU A 35 -1.85 -21.52 1.93
CA LEU A 35 -2.02 -20.29 1.16
C LEU A 35 -1.04 -19.24 1.72
N ILE A 36 0.07 -19.04 1.02
CA ILE A 36 1.00 -17.97 1.35
C ILE A 36 0.28 -16.69 0.97
N ALA A 37 -0.03 -15.87 1.96
CA ALA A 37 -0.61 -14.55 1.72
C ALA A 37 0.39 -13.73 0.87
N GLN A 38 0.05 -13.55 -0.40
CA GLN A 38 0.85 -12.75 -1.31
C GLN A 38 0.41 -11.30 -1.17
N LYS A 39 1.36 -10.40 -0.93
CA LYS A 39 1.10 -8.97 -0.79
C LYS A 39 0.67 -8.41 -2.15
N ASP A 40 -0.62 -8.15 -2.31
CA ASP A 40 -1.18 -7.45 -3.47
C ASP A 40 -1.37 -5.97 -3.10
N LYS A 41 -0.64 -5.07 -3.77
CA LYS A 41 -0.69 -3.61 -3.51
C LYS A 41 -2.04 -2.99 -3.86
N SER A 42 -2.79 -3.64 -4.75
CA SER A 42 -4.10 -3.17 -5.19
C SER A 42 -5.25 -3.69 -4.32
N ALA A 43 -4.99 -4.53 -3.30
CA ALA A 43 -6.02 -5.13 -2.49
C ALA A 43 -5.97 -4.70 -1.02
N VAL A 44 -7.11 -4.34 -0.49
CA VAL A 44 -7.36 -4.21 0.96
C VAL A 44 -8.05 -5.47 1.46
N THR A 45 -7.48 -6.09 2.49
CA THR A 45 -8.09 -7.27 3.12
C THR A 45 -8.53 -6.96 4.54
N VAL A 46 -9.81 -7.13 4.79
CA VAL A 46 -10.41 -7.09 6.12
C VAL A 46 -10.55 -8.52 6.63
N ARG A 47 -10.09 -8.79 7.85
CA ARG A 47 -10.24 -10.10 8.51
C ARG A 47 -10.89 -9.91 9.85
N TRP A 48 -11.68 -10.90 10.26
CA TRP A 48 -12.32 -10.94 11.56
C TRP A 48 -12.36 -12.37 12.10
N THR A 49 -12.71 -12.50 13.33
CA THR A 49 -13.05 -13.77 13.96
C THR A 49 -14.40 -13.59 14.63
N SER A 50 -15.23 -14.59 14.53
CA SER A 50 -16.51 -14.66 15.23
C SER A 50 -16.58 -15.96 16.03
N HIS A 51 -17.42 -15.95 17.05
CA HIS A 51 -17.73 -17.13 17.84
C HIS A 51 -19.23 -17.18 18.10
N ASP A 52 -19.79 -18.34 17.88
CA ASP A 52 -21.15 -18.67 18.24
C ASP A 52 -21.14 -19.79 19.26
N ASP A 53 -21.83 -19.59 20.40
CA ASP A 53 -21.83 -20.57 21.51
C ASP A 53 -22.56 -21.89 21.15
N ASN A 54 -23.46 -21.83 20.17
CA ASN A 54 -24.21 -23.00 19.69
C ASN A 54 -23.54 -23.71 18.53
N GLY A 55 -22.56 -23.07 17.89
CA GLY A 55 -21.85 -23.57 16.71
C GLY A 55 -22.65 -23.46 15.42
N ASP A 56 -23.57 -22.50 15.35
CA ASP A 56 -24.40 -22.23 14.19
C ASP A 56 -23.58 -21.66 13.01
N GLY A 57 -24.08 -21.88 11.79
CA GLY A 57 -23.51 -21.29 10.59
C GLY A 57 -23.59 -19.77 10.61
N MET A 58 -22.48 -19.11 10.33
CA MET A 58 -22.39 -17.64 10.36
C MET A 58 -22.37 -17.05 8.95
N MET A 59 -23.05 -15.93 8.80
CA MET A 59 -23.02 -15.10 7.60
C MET A 59 -22.66 -13.66 7.95
N TYR A 60 -21.85 -13.01 7.09
CA TYR A 60 -21.33 -11.69 7.39
C TYR A 60 -21.73 -10.69 6.34
N ALA A 61 -21.88 -9.42 6.78
CA ALA A 61 -21.91 -8.25 5.94
C ALA A 61 -20.80 -7.28 6.35
N VAL A 62 -20.12 -6.72 5.37
CA VAL A 62 -19.06 -5.74 5.57
C VAL A 62 -19.52 -4.40 5.04
N LEU A 63 -19.48 -3.40 5.91
CA LEU A 63 -19.83 -2.02 5.59
C LEU A 63 -18.61 -1.13 5.82
N TYR A 64 -18.56 0.00 5.14
CA TYR A 64 -17.50 1.00 5.31
C TYR A 64 -18.09 2.40 5.45
N ARG A 65 -17.29 3.30 6.00
CA ARG A 65 -17.50 4.75 5.95
C ARG A 65 -16.18 5.50 6.01
N GLY A 66 -16.14 6.70 5.46
CA GLY A 66 -15.05 7.64 5.71
C GLY A 66 -15.11 8.16 7.15
N VAL A 67 -13.95 8.42 7.75
CA VAL A 67 -13.87 8.99 9.11
C VAL A 67 -14.59 10.35 9.14
N GLY A 68 -15.55 10.49 10.07
CA GLY A 68 -16.41 11.67 10.18
C GLY A 68 -17.71 11.59 9.38
N GLU A 69 -17.90 10.60 8.53
CA GLU A 69 -19.19 10.34 7.86
C GLU A 69 -20.20 9.69 8.83
N LYS A 70 -21.47 10.00 8.64
CA LYS A 70 -22.53 9.47 9.52
C LYS A 70 -23.04 8.10 9.05
N ASN A 71 -23.10 7.90 7.74
CA ASN A 71 -23.78 6.75 7.15
C ASN A 71 -22.79 5.66 6.76
N TRP A 72 -23.13 4.43 7.15
CA TRP A 72 -22.45 3.23 6.68
C TRP A 72 -22.95 2.85 5.29
N ARG A 73 -22.04 2.41 4.43
CA ARG A 73 -22.31 1.92 3.07
C ARG A 73 -21.96 0.45 2.99
N LEU A 74 -22.81 -0.34 2.39
CA LEU A 74 -22.54 -1.76 2.17
C LEU A 74 -21.40 -1.93 1.16
N LEU A 75 -20.37 -2.67 1.56
CA LEU A 75 -19.28 -3.09 0.69
C LEU A 75 -19.57 -4.47 0.11
N LYS A 76 -19.95 -5.41 0.96
CA LYS A 76 -20.32 -6.77 0.57
C LYS A 76 -21.22 -7.40 1.63
N ASP A 77 -22.19 -8.19 1.20
CA ASP A 77 -23.05 -9.03 2.05
C ASP A 77 -22.90 -10.53 1.71
N LYS A 78 -23.55 -11.35 2.48
CA LYS A 78 -23.62 -12.82 2.29
C LYS A 78 -22.24 -13.47 2.16
N ILE A 79 -21.32 -13.06 3.02
CA ILE A 79 -19.98 -13.62 3.12
C ILE A 79 -20.02 -14.77 4.12
N SER A 80 -19.51 -15.95 3.76
CA SER A 80 -19.36 -17.10 4.63
C SER A 80 -17.97 -17.23 5.25
N ASP A 81 -16.97 -16.59 4.62
CA ASP A 81 -15.58 -16.58 5.10
C ASP A 81 -15.36 -15.46 6.11
N GLU A 82 -14.39 -15.62 7.00
CA GLU A 82 -14.00 -14.60 7.98
C GLU A 82 -13.01 -13.58 7.41
N TYR A 83 -13.11 -13.30 6.13
CA TYR A 83 -12.34 -12.25 5.46
C TYR A 83 -13.06 -11.72 4.22
N LEU A 84 -12.70 -10.51 3.84
CA LEU A 84 -13.07 -9.88 2.57
C LEU A 84 -11.85 -9.17 2.01
N SER A 85 -11.49 -9.47 0.76
CA SER A 85 -10.53 -8.69 -0.02
C SER A 85 -11.26 -7.92 -1.11
N PHE A 86 -10.92 -6.65 -1.27
CA PHE A 86 -11.47 -5.79 -2.32
C PHE A 86 -10.36 -4.91 -2.90
N ASP A 87 -10.58 -4.46 -4.14
CA ASP A 87 -9.65 -3.57 -4.83
C ASP A 87 -9.62 -2.20 -4.14
N SER A 88 -8.41 -1.71 -3.79
CA SER A 88 -8.22 -0.43 -3.14
C SER A 88 -8.74 0.76 -3.97
N SER A 89 -8.74 0.63 -5.31
CA SER A 89 -9.25 1.65 -6.22
C SER A 89 -10.78 1.82 -6.20
N GLN A 90 -11.51 0.93 -5.51
CA GLN A 90 -12.96 1.08 -5.34
C GLN A 90 -13.35 2.25 -4.43
N LEU A 91 -12.41 2.71 -3.60
CA LEU A 91 -12.62 3.83 -2.70
C LEU A 91 -11.60 4.93 -2.99
N PRO A 92 -11.99 6.22 -2.92
CA PRO A 92 -11.04 7.32 -2.97
C PRO A 92 -10.02 7.26 -1.83
N ASP A 93 -8.85 7.86 -2.02
CA ASP A 93 -7.87 8.01 -0.95
C ASP A 93 -8.48 8.74 0.25
N GLY A 94 -8.15 8.27 1.47
CA GLY A 94 -8.71 8.82 2.70
C GLY A 94 -8.63 7.89 3.89
N ARG A 95 -9.21 8.33 5.00
CA ARG A 95 -9.29 7.52 6.22
C ARG A 95 -10.66 6.87 6.34
N TYR A 96 -10.68 5.59 6.59
CA TYR A 96 -11.89 4.77 6.63
C TYR A 96 -11.99 3.95 7.90
N GLU A 97 -13.21 3.55 8.21
CA GLU A 97 -13.57 2.52 9.18
C GLU A 97 -14.39 1.46 8.48
N VAL A 98 -14.24 0.22 8.89
CA VAL A 98 -15.03 -0.92 8.42
C VAL A 98 -15.84 -1.47 9.59
N ARG A 99 -17.11 -1.80 9.33
CA ARG A 99 -17.98 -2.50 10.25
C ARG A 99 -18.32 -3.88 9.69
N VAL A 100 -18.07 -4.90 10.46
CA VAL A 100 -18.50 -6.26 10.18
C VAL A 100 -19.73 -6.56 11.01
N VAL A 101 -20.78 -7.04 10.37
CA VAL A 101 -21.99 -7.55 11.01
C VAL A 101 -22.03 -9.05 10.77
N ALA A 102 -22.07 -9.80 11.84
CA ALA A 102 -22.20 -11.25 11.85
C ALA A 102 -23.65 -11.64 12.18
N SER A 103 -24.17 -12.67 11.52
CA SER A 103 -25.53 -13.17 11.75
C SER A 103 -25.54 -14.69 11.63
N ASP A 104 -26.36 -15.35 12.44
CA ASP A 104 -26.69 -16.80 12.40
C ASP A 104 -27.93 -17.11 11.55
N ALA A 105 -28.37 -16.14 10.75
CA ALA A 105 -29.52 -16.29 9.84
C ALA A 105 -29.53 -17.55 8.97
N PRO A 106 -28.39 -18.16 8.56
CA PRO A 106 -28.43 -19.38 7.80
C PRO A 106 -29.15 -20.54 8.50
N ASP A 107 -29.08 -20.62 9.82
CA ASP A 107 -29.61 -21.74 10.62
C ASP A 107 -30.88 -21.37 11.41
N HIS A 108 -31.34 -20.11 11.32
CA HIS A 108 -32.50 -19.61 12.05
C HIS A 108 -33.53 -18.91 11.17
N VAL A 109 -34.80 -18.92 11.64
CA VAL A 109 -35.85 -18.08 11.04
C VAL A 109 -35.70 -16.65 11.56
N ASP A 110 -36.18 -15.68 10.81
CA ASP A 110 -35.99 -14.23 11.06
C ASP A 110 -36.27 -13.80 12.53
N ALA A 111 -37.26 -14.44 13.21
CA ALA A 111 -37.63 -14.09 14.58
C ALA A 111 -36.58 -14.51 15.63
N ASP A 112 -35.77 -15.54 15.32
CA ASP A 112 -34.79 -16.13 16.24
C ASP A 112 -33.34 -15.78 15.85
N THR A 113 -33.16 -15.08 14.72
CA THR A 113 -31.85 -14.65 14.23
C THR A 113 -31.18 -13.68 15.20
N LEU A 114 -29.93 -13.99 15.56
CA LEU A 114 -29.07 -13.11 16.35
C LEU A 114 -28.03 -12.42 15.44
N THR A 115 -27.67 -11.21 15.83
CA THR A 115 -26.63 -10.46 15.13
C THR A 115 -25.65 -9.86 16.12
N GLY A 116 -24.37 -9.77 15.69
CA GLY A 116 -23.32 -9.05 16.40
C GLY A 116 -22.56 -8.18 15.44
N GLU A 117 -22.00 -7.07 15.91
CA GLU A 117 -21.22 -6.17 15.05
C GLU A 117 -19.95 -5.68 15.74
N HIS A 118 -18.95 -5.39 14.92
CA HIS A 118 -17.72 -4.76 15.37
C HIS A 118 -17.20 -3.77 14.35
N VAL A 119 -16.63 -2.66 14.84
CA VAL A 119 -16.04 -1.59 14.01
C VAL A 119 -14.51 -1.63 14.17
N SER A 120 -13.81 -1.57 13.06
CA SER A 120 -12.34 -1.52 13.06
C SER A 120 -11.81 -0.18 13.62
N ALA A 121 -10.52 -0.17 13.98
CA ALA A 121 -9.80 1.10 14.04
C ALA A 121 -9.79 1.78 12.66
N ALA A 122 -9.67 3.11 12.64
CA ALA A 122 -9.53 3.85 11.41
C ALA A 122 -8.21 3.52 10.70
N PHE A 123 -8.26 3.26 9.40
CA PHE A 123 -7.11 2.99 8.56
C PHE A 123 -7.01 4.01 7.42
N LEU A 124 -5.80 4.18 6.90
CA LEU A 124 -5.54 5.02 5.74
C LEU A 124 -5.59 4.16 4.47
N LEU A 125 -6.31 4.63 3.47
CA LEU A 125 -6.26 4.16 2.09
C LEU A 125 -5.57 5.24 1.28
N ASP A 126 -4.51 4.86 0.57
CA ASP A 126 -3.73 5.73 -0.26
C ASP A 126 -3.21 4.96 -1.48
N THR A 127 -3.68 5.34 -2.64
CA THR A 127 -3.34 4.73 -3.93
C THR A 127 -2.61 5.70 -4.85
N THR A 128 -2.38 6.94 -4.38
CA THR A 128 -1.81 8.02 -5.18
C THR A 128 -0.30 8.12 -4.92
N PRO A 129 0.54 8.01 -5.97
CA PRO A 129 1.98 8.18 -5.81
C PRO A 129 2.38 9.60 -5.44
N PRO A 130 3.55 9.77 -4.79
CA PRO A 130 4.13 11.08 -4.56
C PRO A 130 4.33 11.88 -5.86
N VAL A 131 4.25 13.19 -5.75
CA VAL A 131 4.49 14.12 -6.87
C VAL A 131 5.88 14.74 -6.73
N PRO A 132 6.82 14.46 -7.65
CA PRO A 132 8.11 15.15 -7.67
C PRO A 132 7.91 16.61 -8.10
N GLY A 133 8.55 17.52 -7.38
CA GLY A 133 8.71 18.91 -7.81
C GLY A 133 9.75 19.03 -8.94
N PRO A 134 10.09 20.26 -9.35
CA PRO A 134 11.10 20.48 -10.37
C PRO A 134 12.43 19.80 -9.99
N LEU A 135 12.88 18.89 -10.86
CA LEU A 135 14.16 18.20 -10.74
C LEU A 135 15.20 18.98 -11.51
N THR A 136 16.16 19.58 -10.80
CA THR A 136 17.29 20.29 -11.40
C THR A 136 18.57 19.51 -11.16
N ALA A 137 19.42 19.46 -12.20
CA ALA A 137 20.73 18.85 -12.11
C ALA A 137 21.73 19.69 -12.90
N ALA A 138 22.94 19.86 -12.35
CA ALA A 138 24.02 20.62 -12.96
C ALA A 138 25.35 19.89 -12.82
N LEU A 139 26.20 19.97 -13.85
CA LEU A 139 27.57 19.44 -13.79
C LEU A 139 28.40 20.25 -12.78
N VAL A 140 29.11 19.54 -11.92
CA VAL A 140 30.13 20.08 -11.03
C VAL A 140 31.49 19.67 -11.59
N PRO A 141 32.31 20.63 -12.05
CA PRO A 141 33.63 20.34 -12.59
C PRO A 141 34.52 19.67 -11.55
N GLY A 142 35.28 18.65 -11.97
CA GLY A 142 36.21 17.93 -11.10
C GLY A 142 36.63 16.59 -11.68
N ALA A 143 37.49 15.90 -10.93
CA ALA A 143 37.85 14.51 -11.24
C ALA A 143 37.65 13.68 -9.98
N PRO A 144 36.61 12.84 -9.87
CA PRO A 144 35.61 12.52 -10.90
C PRO A 144 34.62 13.68 -11.15
N VAL A 145 33.97 13.67 -12.31
CA VAL A 145 32.86 14.56 -12.64
C VAL A 145 31.67 14.23 -11.76
N LYS A 146 30.99 15.25 -11.26
CA LYS A 146 29.82 15.07 -10.38
C LYS A 146 28.62 15.85 -10.91
N LEU A 147 27.46 15.44 -10.45
CA LEU A 147 26.19 16.13 -10.68
C LEU A 147 25.67 16.66 -9.35
N HIS A 148 25.42 17.95 -9.24
CA HIS A 148 24.66 18.53 -8.16
C HIS A 148 23.18 18.50 -8.53
N VAL A 149 22.35 17.88 -7.68
CA VAL A 149 20.95 17.58 -7.96
C VAL A 149 20.07 18.07 -6.82
N THR A 150 19.02 18.82 -7.18
CA THR A 150 18.03 19.29 -6.20
C THR A 150 16.62 19.04 -6.69
N PHE A 151 15.73 18.69 -5.78
CA PHE A 151 14.29 18.56 -6.02
C PHE A 151 13.50 18.54 -4.70
N SER A 152 12.18 18.62 -4.79
CA SER A 152 11.26 18.33 -3.70
C SER A 152 10.36 17.16 -4.08
N ALA A 153 9.74 16.55 -3.09
CA ALA A 153 8.71 15.54 -3.25
C ALA A 153 7.54 15.90 -2.35
N LYS A 154 6.32 15.72 -2.83
CA LYS A 154 5.12 15.98 -2.05
C LYS A 154 4.10 14.87 -2.26
N ASP A 155 3.47 14.45 -1.18
CA ASP A 155 2.33 13.56 -1.19
C ASP A 155 1.14 14.22 -0.49
N ALA A 156 -0.08 13.94 -0.94
CA ALA A 156 -1.29 14.55 -0.38
C ALA A 156 -1.84 13.77 0.82
N THR A 157 -1.50 12.50 0.93
CA THR A 157 -2.21 11.53 1.78
C THR A 157 -1.26 10.86 2.78
N SER A 158 -0.12 10.35 2.31
CA SER A 158 0.84 9.64 3.16
C SER A 158 2.24 10.24 3.11
N PRO A 159 3.04 10.15 4.17
CA PRO A 159 4.41 10.66 4.17
C PRO A 159 5.31 9.98 3.15
N ILE A 160 6.27 10.73 2.61
CA ILE A 160 7.37 10.18 1.81
C ILE A 160 8.17 9.21 2.69
N ALA A 161 8.32 7.98 2.22
CA ALA A 161 9.02 6.92 2.98
C ALA A 161 10.46 6.75 2.52
N ARG A 162 10.72 6.90 1.20
CA ARG A 162 12.03 6.63 0.63
C ARG A 162 12.20 7.33 -0.71
N ALA A 163 13.44 7.77 -0.95
CA ALA A 163 13.89 8.22 -2.26
C ALA A 163 15.13 7.43 -2.70
N GLU A 164 15.27 7.26 -4.00
CA GLU A 164 16.42 6.63 -4.66
C GLU A 164 16.79 7.45 -5.89
N TYR A 165 18.06 7.39 -6.28
CA TYR A 165 18.54 7.97 -7.53
C TYR A 165 19.41 6.99 -8.32
N SER A 166 19.51 7.22 -9.61
CA SER A 166 20.41 6.51 -10.53
C SER A 166 20.97 7.51 -11.51
N VAL A 167 22.24 7.37 -11.86
CA VAL A 167 22.92 8.16 -12.91
C VAL A 167 23.25 7.24 -14.07
N ASP A 168 22.90 7.65 -15.31
CA ASP A 168 23.21 6.94 -16.56
C ASP A 168 22.84 5.45 -16.54
N ALA A 169 21.64 5.14 -16.02
CA ALA A 169 21.13 3.80 -15.83
C ALA A 169 22.01 2.89 -14.92
N GLY A 170 22.85 3.48 -14.09
CA GLY A 170 23.60 2.77 -13.05
C GLY A 170 22.68 2.21 -11.94
N PRO A 171 23.26 1.58 -10.92
CA PRO A 171 22.48 1.03 -9.82
C PRO A 171 21.73 2.12 -9.06
N TRP A 172 20.52 1.78 -8.56
CA TRP A 172 19.75 2.64 -7.69
C TRP A 172 20.43 2.78 -6.33
N GLN A 173 20.56 4.00 -5.86
CA GLN A 173 21.18 4.35 -4.59
C GLN A 173 20.14 5.06 -3.71
N TYR A 174 20.15 4.72 -2.42
CA TYR A 174 19.31 5.39 -1.43
C TYR A 174 19.69 6.86 -1.31
N LEU A 175 18.68 7.71 -1.12
CA LEU A 175 18.83 9.15 -0.98
C LEU A 175 18.18 9.63 0.31
N GLU A 176 18.98 10.26 1.17
CA GLU A 176 18.47 10.94 2.36
C GLU A 176 17.86 12.30 2.01
N PRO A 177 16.72 12.68 2.62
CA PRO A 177 16.22 14.04 2.54
C PRO A 177 17.14 15.02 3.30
N VAL A 178 17.00 16.31 3.01
CA VAL A 178 17.75 17.36 3.74
C VAL A 178 17.48 17.30 5.25
N GLY A 179 16.27 16.94 5.66
CA GLY A 179 15.86 16.74 7.05
C GLY A 179 16.40 15.48 7.72
N LYS A 180 17.12 14.61 6.99
CA LYS A 180 17.70 13.34 7.44
C LYS A 180 16.71 12.21 7.74
N VAL A 181 15.44 12.50 7.88
CA VAL A 181 14.37 11.54 8.15
C VAL A 181 13.27 11.75 7.11
N SER A 182 12.86 10.67 6.46
CA SER A 182 11.71 10.66 5.54
C SER A 182 10.44 10.33 6.32
N ASP A 183 9.70 11.32 6.76
CA ASP A 183 8.48 11.16 7.55
C ASP A 183 7.43 12.25 7.32
N SER A 184 7.69 13.16 6.39
CA SER A 184 6.82 14.30 6.08
C SER A 184 6.05 14.08 4.79
N LEU A 185 4.90 14.77 4.67
CA LEU A 185 4.16 14.85 3.41
C LEU A 185 4.91 15.62 2.32
N GLU A 186 5.91 16.42 2.72
CA GLU A 186 6.78 17.15 1.80
C GLU A 186 8.22 17.03 2.24
N GLU A 187 9.10 16.58 1.34
CA GLU A 187 10.53 16.40 1.56
C GLU A 187 11.34 17.15 0.52
N ARG A 188 12.55 17.56 0.90
CA ARG A 188 13.53 18.20 0.03
C ARG A 188 14.78 17.37 -0.07
N TYR A 189 15.36 17.38 -1.27
CA TYR A 189 16.57 16.63 -1.59
C TYR A 189 17.58 17.58 -2.23
N ASP A 190 18.82 17.50 -1.74
CA ASP A 190 19.96 18.27 -2.20
C ASP A 190 21.20 17.40 -2.03
N PHE A 191 21.78 16.93 -3.12
CA PHE A 191 22.86 15.96 -3.08
C PHE A 191 23.81 16.10 -4.27
N THR A 192 24.97 15.47 -4.13
CA THR A 192 25.95 15.35 -5.21
C THR A 192 26.15 13.88 -5.53
N ALA A 193 25.95 13.51 -6.82
CA ALA A 193 26.18 12.17 -7.34
C ALA A 193 27.42 12.14 -8.22
N GLU A 194 28.19 11.05 -8.16
CA GLU A 194 29.29 10.84 -9.09
C GLU A 194 28.79 10.30 -10.43
N VAL A 195 29.34 10.79 -11.52
CA VAL A 195 29.09 10.22 -12.85
C VAL A 195 29.89 8.94 -12.98
N PRO A 196 29.23 7.80 -13.29
CA PRO A 196 29.94 6.53 -13.47
C PRO A 196 30.97 6.62 -14.59
N THR A 197 32.21 6.28 -14.28
CA THR A 197 33.32 6.24 -15.28
C THR A 197 33.39 4.90 -16.02
N ALA A 198 32.45 3.98 -15.80
CA ALA A 198 32.52 2.62 -16.28
C ALA A 198 32.13 2.46 -17.75
N GLY A 199 33.10 1.98 -18.53
CA GLY A 199 32.95 1.40 -19.86
C GLY A 199 33.05 2.38 -20.99
N ALA A 200 34.30 2.58 -21.48
CA ALA A 200 34.71 2.94 -22.85
C ALA A 200 33.76 3.81 -23.73
N GLN A 201 32.94 4.61 -23.16
CA GLN A 201 32.47 5.80 -23.83
C GLN A 201 33.48 6.91 -23.53
N PRO A 202 33.87 7.70 -24.53
CA PRO A 202 34.70 8.87 -24.26
C PRO A 202 33.99 9.66 -23.15
N ALA A 203 34.76 10.18 -22.19
CA ALA A 203 34.28 11.05 -21.11
C ALA A 203 33.60 12.34 -21.62
N ASP A 204 33.16 12.37 -22.83
CA ASP A 204 32.79 13.54 -23.63
C ASP A 204 31.48 13.36 -24.43
N SER A 205 30.56 12.48 -24.00
CA SER A 205 29.22 12.52 -24.59
C SER A 205 28.45 13.76 -24.13
N GLY A 206 28.93 14.49 -23.13
CA GLY A 206 28.39 15.76 -22.67
C GLY A 206 26.95 15.70 -22.15
N GLU A 207 26.32 14.54 -22.18
CA GLU A 207 24.94 14.37 -21.73
C GLU A 207 24.84 13.24 -20.68
N HIS A 208 24.27 13.58 -19.51
CA HIS A 208 24.04 12.66 -18.42
C HIS A 208 22.56 12.65 -18.03
N VAL A 209 22.06 11.52 -17.58
CA VAL A 209 20.69 11.35 -17.13
C VAL A 209 20.67 11.01 -15.65
N VAL A 210 20.03 11.86 -14.86
CA VAL A 210 19.70 11.55 -13.47
C VAL A 210 18.24 11.10 -13.42
N ALA A 211 18.00 9.89 -12.94
CA ALA A 211 16.68 9.39 -12.62
C ALA A 211 16.48 9.36 -11.10
N ILE A 212 15.29 9.72 -10.65
CA ILE A 212 14.87 9.59 -9.25
C ILE A 212 13.68 8.66 -9.15
N ARG A 213 13.52 8.03 -8.00
CA ARG A 213 12.37 7.23 -7.64
C ARG A 213 11.94 7.56 -6.22
N LEU A 214 10.65 7.82 -6.05
CA LEU A 214 10.06 8.22 -4.77
C LEU A 214 9.02 7.19 -4.37
N TYR A 215 8.99 6.86 -3.11
CA TYR A 215 8.02 5.96 -2.49
C TYR A 215 7.38 6.66 -1.30
N ASP A 216 6.08 6.49 -1.15
CA ASP A 216 5.36 6.85 0.06
C ASP A 216 5.28 5.68 1.06
N ARG A 217 4.58 5.87 2.18
CA ARG A 217 4.37 4.82 3.19
C ARG A 217 3.35 3.77 2.77
N SER A 218 2.57 4.03 1.73
CA SER A 218 1.63 3.07 1.13
C SER A 218 2.27 2.26 0.00
N ASP A 219 3.60 2.41 -0.21
CA ASP A 219 4.38 1.79 -1.27
C ASP A 219 3.99 2.25 -2.69
N ASN A 220 3.24 3.36 -2.84
CA ASN A 220 3.05 3.95 -4.16
C ASN A 220 4.38 4.54 -4.64
N VAL A 221 4.63 4.44 -5.95
CA VAL A 221 5.93 4.81 -6.51
C VAL A 221 5.79 5.67 -7.76
N VAL A 222 6.64 6.68 -7.86
CA VAL A 222 6.81 7.50 -9.06
C VAL A 222 8.28 7.58 -9.43
N SER A 223 8.56 7.78 -10.72
CA SER A 223 9.92 8.07 -11.23
C SER A 223 9.91 9.34 -12.06
N ALA A 224 10.99 10.12 -11.96
CA ALA A 224 11.24 11.28 -12.79
C ALA A 224 12.71 11.30 -13.24
N LYS A 225 13.03 12.10 -14.26
CA LYS A 225 14.40 12.26 -14.74
C LYS A 225 14.71 13.69 -15.15
N ALA A 226 15.98 14.04 -15.05
CA ALA A 226 16.56 15.23 -15.66
C ALA A 226 17.71 14.85 -16.59
N VAL A 227 17.88 15.63 -17.65
CA VAL A 227 19.00 15.49 -18.58
C VAL A 227 19.90 16.70 -18.40
N VAL A 228 21.20 16.46 -18.24
CA VAL A 228 22.25 17.46 -18.02
C VAL A 228 23.19 17.44 -19.22
N ARG A 229 23.52 18.61 -19.71
CA ARG A 229 24.44 18.79 -20.87
C ARG A 229 25.53 19.80 -20.53
#